data_586f630600020d23bcb6746fed0c8f8c
#
_entry.id   586f630600020d23bcb6746fed0c8f8c
#
_cell.length_a   1.000
_cell.length_b   1.000
_cell.length_c   1.000
_cell.angle_alpha   90.00
_cell.angle_beta   90.00
_cell.angle_gamma   90.00
#
_symmetry.space_group_name_H-M   'P 1'
#
loop_
_entity.id
_entity.type
_entity.pdbx_description
1 polymer ?
#
loop_
_entity_poly.entity_id
_entity_poly.type
_entity_poly.pdbx_seq_one_letter_code
_entity_poly.pdbx_strand_id
1 'polypeptide(L)'
;MNPFDVSRLESAYQTALAALLAERTSEGYWVGELSTSALSTATAVSALALVRKASTAHGPIDALIVGGIRWLVANQNDDGGWGDTVRSFSNISTTMLCRAAFHLTGTAAFHAETLRRSEEWLHSRYGKTPEELAEAVRVRYGKDRTFSVPILMASALAGLVPWREVPPLPFELACFPQAWFRFLRIPVVSYALPALIAIGQAVHYHRPPRNPLTRLIR
;
A
#
# COMPACT_ATOMS: atom_id res chain seq x y z
N MET A 1 -41.42 10.97 8.67
CA MET A 1 -41.41 9.67 7.95
C MET A 1 -40.12 8.94 8.28
N ASN A 2 -40.22 7.77 8.84
CA ASN A 2 -39.03 6.95 9.10
C ASN A 2 -38.56 6.36 7.75
N PRO A 3 -37.38 6.72 7.21
CA PRO A 3 -36.95 6.29 5.88
C PRO A 3 -36.54 4.80 5.83
N PHE A 4 -36.58 4.12 6.97
CA PHE A 4 -36.18 2.72 7.08
C PHE A 4 -37.39 1.83 7.33
N ASP A 5 -37.54 0.83 6.48
CA ASP A 5 -38.46 -0.28 6.71
C ASP A 5 -37.88 -1.22 7.77
N VAL A 6 -38.43 -1.15 8.97
CA VAL A 6 -37.97 -1.92 10.14
C VAL A 6 -38.06 -3.44 9.88
N SER A 7 -39.09 -3.89 9.14
CA SER A 7 -39.26 -5.32 8.85
C SER A 7 -38.18 -5.86 7.91
N ARG A 8 -37.79 -5.05 6.93
CA ARG A 8 -36.64 -5.38 6.04
C ARG A 8 -35.31 -5.38 6.78
N LEU A 9 -35.13 -4.43 7.70
CA LEU A 9 -33.93 -4.38 8.53
C LEU A 9 -33.82 -5.60 9.42
N GLU A 10 -34.90 -5.98 10.10
CA GLU A 10 -34.95 -7.18 10.94
C GLU A 10 -34.69 -8.45 10.12
N SER A 11 -35.31 -8.60 8.95
CA SER A 11 -35.06 -9.72 8.05
C SER A 11 -33.60 -9.79 7.60
N ALA A 12 -33.00 -8.66 7.23
CA ALA A 12 -31.59 -8.58 6.84
C ALA A 12 -30.67 -8.94 8.01
N TYR A 13 -30.97 -8.46 9.22
CA TYR A 13 -30.23 -8.81 10.43
C TYR A 13 -30.28 -10.32 10.71
N GLN A 14 -31.45 -10.93 10.69
CA GLN A 14 -31.61 -12.36 10.95
C GLN A 14 -30.89 -13.21 9.90
N THR A 15 -30.94 -12.81 8.63
CA THR A 15 -30.21 -13.45 7.54
C THR A 15 -28.69 -13.39 7.76
N ALA A 16 -28.17 -12.21 8.09
CA ALA A 16 -26.74 -12.01 8.34
C ALA A 16 -26.28 -12.78 9.60
N LEU A 17 -27.08 -12.75 10.67
CA LEU A 17 -26.81 -13.49 11.91
C LEU A 17 -26.76 -15.00 11.67
N ALA A 18 -27.74 -15.54 10.96
CA ALA A 18 -27.80 -16.96 10.62
C ALA A 18 -26.59 -17.38 9.78
N ALA A 19 -26.22 -16.58 8.76
CA ALA A 19 -25.04 -16.84 7.93
C ALA A 19 -23.75 -16.80 8.76
N LEU A 20 -23.59 -15.80 9.63
CA LEU A 20 -22.43 -15.69 10.50
C LEU A 20 -22.31 -16.89 11.46
N LEU A 21 -23.42 -17.31 12.07
CA LEU A 21 -23.43 -18.42 12.99
C LEU A 21 -23.17 -19.77 12.29
N ALA A 22 -23.61 -19.92 11.03
CA ALA A 22 -23.34 -21.12 10.24
C ALA A 22 -21.84 -21.31 9.92
N GLU A 23 -21.08 -20.22 9.81
CA GLU A 23 -19.62 -20.27 9.58
C GLU A 23 -18.82 -20.52 10.87
N ARG A 24 -19.46 -20.59 12.03
CA ARG A 24 -18.79 -20.85 13.29
C ARG A 24 -18.33 -22.29 13.37
N THR A 25 -17.06 -22.50 13.71
CA THR A 25 -16.48 -23.84 13.90
C THR A 25 -17.10 -24.56 15.11
N SER A 26 -16.94 -25.89 15.17
CA SER A 26 -17.33 -26.68 16.33
C SER A 26 -16.62 -26.28 17.64
N GLU A 27 -15.44 -25.64 17.51
CA GLU A 27 -14.66 -25.15 18.64
C GLU A 27 -15.07 -23.73 19.11
N GLY A 28 -16.07 -23.14 18.46
CA GLY A 28 -16.70 -21.90 18.89
C GLY A 28 -16.08 -20.59 18.39
N TYR A 29 -15.18 -20.63 17.41
CA TYR A 29 -14.59 -19.45 16.76
C TYR A 29 -14.82 -19.45 15.24
N TRP A 30 -14.47 -18.35 14.58
CA TRP A 30 -14.55 -18.23 13.12
C TRP A 30 -13.15 -18.27 12.53
N VAL A 31 -12.98 -19.03 11.47
CA VAL A 31 -11.77 -18.99 10.62
C VAL A 31 -12.03 -17.99 9.51
N GLY A 32 -11.28 -16.89 9.51
CA GLY A 32 -11.35 -15.88 8.46
C GLY A 32 -10.26 -16.09 7.42
N GLU A 33 -10.64 -16.20 6.16
CA GLU A 33 -9.69 -16.13 5.04
C GLU A 33 -9.54 -14.68 4.58
N LEU A 34 -8.29 -14.29 4.29
CA LEU A 34 -8.02 -12.99 3.71
C LEU A 34 -8.51 -12.97 2.27
N SER A 35 -9.22 -11.91 1.89
CA SER A 35 -9.58 -11.68 0.50
C SER A 35 -8.34 -11.55 -0.38
N THR A 36 -8.38 -12.10 -1.58
CA THR A 36 -7.36 -11.84 -2.60
C THR A 36 -7.25 -10.34 -2.86
N SER A 37 -6.03 -9.82 -2.83
CA SER A 37 -5.78 -8.38 -2.77
C SER A 37 -4.69 -7.96 -3.75
N ALA A 38 -5.03 -7.03 -4.63
CA ALA A 38 -4.05 -6.43 -5.53
C ALA A 38 -3.03 -5.58 -4.76
N LEU A 39 -3.46 -4.89 -3.70
CA LEU A 39 -2.58 -4.14 -2.82
C LEU A 39 -1.54 -5.05 -2.16
N SER A 40 -1.97 -6.15 -1.54
CA SER A 40 -1.07 -7.09 -0.87
C SER A 40 -0.15 -7.81 -1.85
N THR A 41 -0.67 -8.21 -3.02
CA THR A 41 0.13 -8.85 -4.07
C THR A 41 1.20 -7.90 -4.60
N ALA A 42 0.84 -6.65 -4.91
CA ALA A 42 1.77 -5.65 -5.41
C ALA A 42 2.90 -5.34 -4.40
N THR A 43 2.55 -5.19 -3.12
CA THR A 43 3.55 -4.93 -2.07
C THR A 43 4.46 -6.12 -1.84
N ALA A 44 3.92 -7.35 -1.82
CA ALA A 44 4.71 -8.57 -1.70
C ALA A 44 5.68 -8.75 -2.87
N VAL A 45 5.19 -8.60 -4.11
CA VAL A 45 6.02 -8.69 -5.33
C VAL A 45 7.11 -7.63 -5.33
N SER A 46 6.81 -6.40 -4.92
CA SER A 46 7.79 -5.32 -4.81
C SER A 46 8.88 -5.65 -3.79
N ALA A 47 8.52 -6.16 -2.62
CA ALA A 47 9.46 -6.58 -1.59
C ALA A 47 10.35 -7.73 -2.09
N LEU A 48 9.77 -8.76 -2.69
CA LEU A 48 10.52 -9.89 -3.26
C LEU A 48 11.46 -9.44 -4.38
N ALA A 49 11.05 -8.49 -5.22
CA ALA A 49 11.91 -7.93 -6.27
C ALA A 49 13.14 -7.21 -5.69
N LEU A 50 12.97 -6.46 -4.60
CA LEU A 50 14.08 -5.80 -3.89
C LEU A 50 15.02 -6.82 -3.24
N VAL A 51 14.48 -7.84 -2.56
CA VAL A 51 15.28 -8.93 -1.97
C VAL A 51 16.06 -9.66 -3.06
N ARG A 52 15.44 -9.98 -4.18
CA ARG A 52 16.12 -10.62 -5.33
C ARG A 52 17.30 -9.79 -5.85
N LYS A 53 17.16 -8.46 -5.90
CA LYS A 53 18.28 -7.58 -6.32
C LYS A 53 19.44 -7.57 -5.33
N ALA A 54 19.17 -7.78 -4.05
CA ALA A 54 20.17 -7.76 -2.97
C ALA A 54 20.77 -9.15 -2.65
N SER A 55 20.18 -10.23 -3.18
CA SER A 55 20.55 -11.61 -2.85
C SER A 55 21.01 -12.36 -4.09
N THR A 56 21.86 -13.36 -3.89
CA THR A 56 22.26 -14.34 -4.92
C THR A 56 21.33 -15.56 -5.00
N ALA A 57 20.42 -15.72 -4.03
CA ALA A 57 19.46 -16.83 -3.99
C ALA A 57 18.21 -16.47 -4.78
N HIS A 58 18.00 -17.06 -5.95
CA HIS A 58 16.93 -16.68 -6.87
C HIS A 58 15.72 -17.63 -6.88
N GLY A 59 15.88 -18.86 -7.11
CA GLY A 59 14.90 -19.96 -7.23
C GLY A 59 13.44 -19.70 -6.84
N PRO A 60 13.04 -19.99 -5.59
CA PRO A 60 11.61 -19.86 -5.18
C PRO A 60 11.07 -18.45 -5.28
N ILE A 61 11.91 -17.41 -5.09
CA ILE A 61 11.51 -16.01 -5.17
C ILE A 61 11.07 -15.64 -6.58
N ASP A 62 11.76 -16.12 -7.60
CA ASP A 62 11.42 -15.82 -9.00
C ASP A 62 10.04 -16.36 -9.37
N ALA A 63 9.71 -17.57 -8.94
CA ALA A 63 8.40 -18.18 -9.17
C ALA A 63 7.28 -17.36 -8.52
N LEU A 64 7.48 -16.88 -7.29
CA LEU A 64 6.53 -16.04 -6.57
C LEU A 64 6.34 -14.68 -7.26
N ILE A 65 7.42 -14.04 -7.73
CA ILE A 65 7.35 -12.78 -8.47
C ILE A 65 6.55 -12.97 -9.77
N VAL A 66 6.89 -13.99 -10.55
CA VAL A 66 6.19 -14.29 -11.81
C VAL A 66 4.72 -14.59 -11.58
N GLY A 67 4.39 -15.40 -10.55
CA GLY A 67 3.02 -15.70 -10.16
C GLY A 67 2.24 -14.44 -9.77
N GLY A 68 2.84 -13.59 -8.94
CA GLY A 68 2.21 -12.35 -8.50
C GLY A 68 1.98 -11.35 -9.64
N ILE A 69 2.96 -11.15 -10.53
CA ILE A 69 2.78 -10.30 -11.72
C ILE A 69 1.67 -10.83 -12.63
N ARG A 70 1.65 -12.14 -12.90
CA ARG A 70 0.58 -12.76 -13.69
C ARG A 70 -0.80 -12.54 -13.06
N TRP A 71 -0.87 -12.68 -11.74
CA TRP A 71 -2.10 -12.46 -11.00
C TRP A 71 -2.56 -10.99 -11.11
N LEU A 72 -1.65 -10.01 -10.96
CA LEU A 72 -1.98 -8.58 -11.12
C LEU A 72 -2.52 -8.27 -12.52
N VAL A 73 -1.93 -8.84 -13.56
CA VAL A 73 -2.45 -8.67 -14.94
C VAL A 73 -3.86 -9.23 -15.07
N ALA A 74 -4.10 -10.45 -14.57
CA ALA A 74 -5.40 -11.12 -14.65
C ALA A 74 -6.51 -10.45 -13.83
N ASN A 75 -6.15 -9.63 -12.83
CA ASN A 75 -7.09 -8.98 -11.92
C ASN A 75 -7.07 -7.44 -12.04
N GLN A 76 -6.64 -6.91 -13.19
CA GLN A 76 -6.84 -5.50 -13.51
C GLN A 76 -8.32 -5.27 -13.77
N ASN A 77 -8.91 -4.25 -13.15
CA ASN A 77 -10.30 -3.89 -13.36
C ASN A 77 -10.53 -3.41 -14.81
N ASP A 78 -11.78 -3.50 -15.28
CA ASP A 78 -12.17 -3.10 -16.66
C ASP A 78 -11.84 -1.64 -16.96
N ASP A 79 -11.84 -0.76 -15.93
CA ASP A 79 -11.48 0.64 -16.06
C ASP A 79 -9.98 0.90 -16.19
N GLY A 80 -9.13 -0.13 -16.05
CA GLY A 80 -7.68 -0.05 -16.16
C GLY A 80 -6.94 0.16 -14.83
N GLY A 81 -7.63 0.40 -13.72
CA GLY A 81 -7.03 0.51 -12.40
C GLY A 81 -7.05 -0.80 -11.62
N TRP A 82 -6.69 -0.72 -10.33
CA TRP A 82 -6.84 -1.81 -9.35
C TRP A 82 -7.49 -1.29 -8.08
N GLY A 83 -8.36 -2.11 -7.49
CA GLY A 83 -8.91 -1.94 -6.15
C GLY A 83 -8.12 -2.72 -5.10
N ASP A 84 -8.45 -2.53 -3.83
CA ASP A 84 -7.74 -3.21 -2.73
C ASP A 84 -7.98 -4.72 -2.77
N THR A 85 -9.19 -5.13 -3.16
CA THR A 85 -9.54 -6.53 -3.42
C THR A 85 -10.09 -6.66 -4.86
N VAL A 86 -10.26 -7.88 -5.33
CA VAL A 86 -10.84 -8.17 -6.66
C VAL A 86 -12.29 -7.70 -6.84
N ARG A 87 -12.96 -7.30 -5.75
CA ARG A 87 -14.33 -6.74 -5.76
C ARG A 87 -14.36 -5.23 -5.53
N SER A 88 -13.22 -4.63 -5.23
CA SER A 88 -13.13 -3.20 -4.92
C SER A 88 -13.02 -2.36 -6.18
N PHE A 89 -13.64 -1.18 -6.17
CA PHE A 89 -13.40 -0.18 -7.19
C PHE A 89 -11.93 0.23 -7.25
N SER A 90 -11.46 0.58 -8.44
CA SER A 90 -10.10 1.07 -8.63
C SER A 90 -9.84 2.32 -7.79
N ASN A 91 -8.67 2.38 -7.18
CA ASN A 91 -8.23 3.53 -6.41
C ASN A 91 -6.75 3.87 -6.70
N ILE A 92 -6.39 5.13 -6.47
CA ILE A 92 -5.06 5.65 -6.77
C ILE A 92 -3.95 4.89 -6.06
N SER A 93 -4.16 4.52 -4.79
CA SER A 93 -3.15 3.90 -3.93
C SER A 93 -2.74 2.54 -4.46
N THR A 94 -3.72 1.66 -4.67
CA THR A 94 -3.48 0.31 -5.17
C THR A 94 -2.98 0.34 -6.61
N THR A 95 -3.53 1.22 -7.45
CA THR A 95 -3.08 1.35 -8.84
C THR A 95 -1.62 1.81 -8.92
N MET A 96 -1.19 2.78 -8.10
CA MET A 96 0.21 3.21 -8.05
C MET A 96 1.13 2.10 -7.53
N LEU A 97 0.73 1.34 -6.50
CA LEU A 97 1.50 0.21 -5.98
C LEU A 97 1.64 -0.92 -7.01
N CYS A 98 0.57 -1.25 -7.74
CA CYS A 98 0.63 -2.24 -8.82
C CYS A 98 1.59 -1.79 -9.93
N ARG A 99 1.53 -0.54 -10.38
CA ARG A 99 2.49 0.01 -11.35
C ARG A 99 3.93 -0.08 -10.85
N ALA A 100 4.15 0.28 -9.57
CA ALA A 100 5.47 0.17 -8.95
C ALA A 100 6.01 -1.27 -8.97
N ALA A 101 5.17 -2.27 -8.73
CA ALA A 101 5.55 -3.67 -8.77
C ALA A 101 6.07 -4.10 -10.16
N PHE A 102 5.40 -3.71 -11.24
CA PHE A 102 5.87 -3.99 -12.61
C PHE A 102 7.24 -3.36 -12.91
N HIS A 103 7.46 -2.14 -12.46
CA HIS A 103 8.75 -1.45 -12.67
C HIS A 103 9.86 -2.04 -11.82
N LEU A 104 9.61 -2.33 -10.54
CA LEU A 104 10.59 -2.91 -9.62
C LEU A 104 11.05 -4.30 -10.05
N THR A 105 10.15 -5.09 -10.62
CA THR A 105 10.47 -6.43 -11.16
C THR A 105 11.18 -6.39 -12.51
N GLY A 106 11.19 -5.25 -13.20
CA GLY A 106 11.72 -5.11 -14.56
C GLY A 106 10.81 -5.68 -15.64
N THR A 107 9.54 -5.97 -15.33
CA THR A 107 8.60 -6.60 -16.26
C THR A 107 7.71 -5.58 -17.00
N ALA A 108 7.90 -4.29 -16.75
CA ALA A 108 7.06 -3.22 -17.32
C ALA A 108 6.93 -3.28 -18.85
N ALA A 109 8.02 -3.52 -19.56
CA ALA A 109 8.02 -3.61 -21.02
C ALA A 109 7.19 -4.79 -21.56
N PHE A 110 7.13 -5.90 -20.82
CA PHE A 110 6.35 -7.09 -21.20
C PHE A 110 4.85 -6.92 -20.96
N HIS A 111 4.45 -5.92 -20.16
CA HIS A 111 3.06 -5.65 -19.79
C HIS A 111 2.65 -4.21 -20.15
N ALA A 112 3.14 -3.72 -21.30
CA ALA A 112 2.95 -2.34 -21.73
C ALA A 112 1.46 -1.94 -21.82
N GLU A 113 0.60 -2.82 -22.30
CA GLU A 113 -0.85 -2.55 -22.42
C GLU A 113 -1.52 -2.41 -21.05
N THR A 114 -1.23 -3.30 -20.11
CA THR A 114 -1.72 -3.22 -18.72
C THR A 114 -1.30 -1.89 -18.07
N LEU A 115 -0.05 -1.48 -18.27
CA LEU A 115 0.47 -0.23 -17.72
C LEU A 115 -0.13 0.99 -18.42
N ARG A 116 -0.30 0.97 -19.74
CA ARG A 116 -0.95 2.05 -20.49
C ARG A 116 -2.37 2.30 -19.98
N ARG A 117 -3.18 1.24 -19.82
CA ARG A 117 -4.54 1.36 -19.25
C ARG A 117 -4.53 1.97 -17.86
N SER A 118 -3.60 1.55 -17.00
CA SER A 118 -3.49 2.09 -15.63
C SER A 118 -3.04 3.55 -15.62
N GLU A 119 -2.19 3.94 -16.55
CA GLU A 119 -1.75 5.31 -16.72
C GLU A 119 -2.90 6.21 -17.19
N GLU A 120 -3.64 5.80 -18.19
CA GLU A 120 -4.83 6.51 -18.67
C GLU A 120 -5.87 6.68 -17.57
N TRP A 121 -6.09 5.62 -16.76
CA TRP A 121 -6.99 5.68 -15.62
C TRP A 121 -6.52 6.71 -14.57
N LEU A 122 -5.24 6.73 -14.24
CA LEU A 122 -4.67 7.73 -13.32
C LEU A 122 -4.76 9.14 -13.91
N HIS A 123 -4.37 9.32 -15.16
CA HIS A 123 -4.32 10.62 -15.82
C HIS A 123 -5.71 11.24 -15.99
N SER A 124 -6.73 10.42 -16.17
CA SER A 124 -8.11 10.91 -16.32
C SER A 124 -8.72 11.43 -15.01
N ARG A 125 -8.13 11.10 -13.84
CA ARG A 125 -8.72 11.36 -12.52
C ARG A 125 -7.86 12.20 -11.58
N TYR A 126 -6.53 12.10 -11.70
CA TYR A 126 -5.63 12.58 -10.65
C TYR A 126 -4.51 13.49 -11.15
N GLY A 127 -4.28 13.55 -12.45
CA GLY A 127 -3.21 14.34 -13.05
C GLY A 127 -2.25 13.50 -13.90
N LYS A 128 -1.42 14.19 -14.68
CA LYS A 128 -0.55 13.57 -15.69
C LYS A 128 0.92 13.51 -15.27
N THR A 129 1.31 14.34 -14.31
CA THR A 129 2.69 14.40 -13.85
C THR A 129 2.90 13.59 -12.57
N PRO A 130 4.11 13.10 -12.33
CA PRO A 130 4.46 12.42 -11.08
C PRO A 130 4.15 13.26 -9.83
N GLU A 131 4.32 14.58 -9.91
CA GLU A 131 4.04 15.51 -8.83
C GLU A 131 2.54 15.62 -8.55
N GLU A 132 1.70 15.70 -9.59
CA GLU A 132 0.24 15.73 -9.45
C GLU A 132 -0.28 14.42 -8.83
N LEU A 133 0.25 13.27 -9.26
CA LEU A 133 -0.12 11.98 -8.67
C LEU A 133 0.32 11.88 -7.21
N ALA A 134 1.51 12.38 -6.86
CA ALA A 134 1.97 12.42 -5.48
C ALA A 134 1.08 13.31 -4.61
N GLU A 135 0.66 14.48 -5.15
CA GLU A 135 -0.27 15.36 -4.45
C GLU A 135 -1.65 14.71 -4.27
N ALA A 136 -2.16 14.03 -5.29
CA ALA A 136 -3.43 13.32 -5.18
C ALA A 136 -3.41 12.24 -4.08
N VAL A 137 -2.28 11.53 -3.90
CA VAL A 137 -2.10 10.61 -2.77
C VAL A 137 -2.12 11.38 -1.43
N ARG A 138 -1.41 12.51 -1.33
CA ARG A 138 -1.40 13.32 -0.12
C ARG A 138 -2.80 13.86 0.24
N VAL A 139 -3.53 14.34 -0.75
CA VAL A 139 -4.91 14.82 -0.58
C VAL A 139 -5.84 13.70 -0.08
N ARG A 140 -5.72 12.51 -0.67
CA ARG A 140 -6.54 11.34 -0.27
C ARG A 140 -6.38 10.98 1.20
N TYR A 141 -5.15 11.02 1.72
CA TYR A 141 -4.84 10.61 3.09
C TYR A 141 -4.73 11.79 4.07
N GLY A 142 -4.71 13.02 3.58
CA GLY A 142 -4.61 14.22 4.40
C GLY A 142 -3.40 14.19 5.33
N LYS A 143 -3.64 14.25 6.64
CA LYS A 143 -2.57 14.23 7.66
C LYS A 143 -2.03 12.83 7.95
N ASP A 144 -2.68 11.78 7.47
CA ASP A 144 -2.27 10.39 7.72
C ASP A 144 -1.09 10.01 6.81
N ARG A 145 0.09 9.99 7.42
CA ARG A 145 1.33 9.59 6.76
C ARG A 145 1.57 8.09 6.77
N THR A 146 0.78 7.33 7.50
CA THR A 146 0.96 5.88 7.66
C THR A 146 0.77 5.15 6.33
N PHE A 147 -0.14 5.64 5.49
CA PHE A 147 -0.39 5.05 4.16
C PHE A 147 0.24 5.86 3.03
N SER A 148 0.17 7.20 3.07
CA SER A 148 0.66 8.04 1.97
C SER A 148 2.16 7.88 1.75
N VAL A 149 2.96 7.81 2.81
CA VAL A 149 4.43 7.71 2.70
C VAL A 149 4.88 6.38 2.12
N PRO A 150 4.39 5.19 2.56
CA PRO A 150 4.73 3.92 1.93
C PRO A 150 4.39 3.84 0.44
N ILE A 151 3.23 4.37 0.03
CA ILE A 151 2.80 4.40 -1.38
C ILE A 151 3.77 5.25 -2.22
N LEU A 152 4.08 6.46 -1.76
CA LEU A 152 5.01 7.35 -2.44
C LEU A 152 6.44 6.79 -2.45
N MET A 153 6.87 6.14 -1.37
CA MET A 153 8.17 5.48 -1.32
C MET A 153 8.27 4.32 -2.32
N ALA A 154 7.26 3.44 -2.38
CA ALA A 154 7.24 2.36 -3.36
C ALA A 154 7.29 2.89 -4.80
N SER A 155 6.55 3.97 -5.08
CA SER A 155 6.57 4.66 -6.38
C SER A 155 7.92 5.30 -6.67
N ALA A 156 8.60 5.86 -5.66
CA ALA A 156 9.94 6.45 -5.81
C ALA A 156 11.02 5.38 -6.05
N LEU A 157 10.95 4.25 -5.35
CA LEU A 157 11.82 3.09 -5.58
C LEU A 157 11.67 2.54 -7.00
N ALA A 158 10.47 2.61 -7.55
CA ALA A 158 10.15 2.22 -8.92
C ALA A 158 10.54 3.28 -9.98
N GLY A 159 11.01 4.46 -9.57
CA GLY A 159 11.34 5.57 -10.46
C GLY A 159 10.12 6.31 -11.06
N LEU A 160 8.92 6.05 -10.54
CA LEU A 160 7.67 6.66 -11.02
C LEU A 160 7.38 8.02 -10.39
N VAL A 161 7.95 8.29 -9.22
CA VAL A 161 7.80 9.55 -8.48
C VAL A 161 9.20 9.97 -7.99
N PRO A 162 9.57 11.26 -8.09
CA PRO A 162 10.85 11.70 -7.57
C PRO A 162 10.89 11.67 -6.04
N TRP A 163 12.04 11.35 -5.46
CA TRP A 163 12.22 11.25 -4.00
C TRP A 163 11.87 12.53 -3.23
N ARG A 164 11.88 13.71 -3.89
CA ARG A 164 11.44 14.96 -3.26
C ARG A 164 9.97 14.96 -2.87
N GLU A 165 9.15 14.13 -3.50
CA GLU A 165 7.72 13.99 -3.21
C GLU A 165 7.42 13.07 -2.02
N VAL A 166 8.41 12.27 -1.59
CA VAL A 166 8.24 11.40 -0.41
C VAL A 166 8.48 12.22 0.86
N PRO A 167 7.48 12.38 1.74
CA PRO A 167 7.65 13.14 2.97
C PRO A 167 8.70 12.50 3.88
N PRO A 168 9.62 13.30 4.46
CA PRO A 168 10.57 12.77 5.43
C PRO A 168 9.85 12.39 6.72
N LEU A 169 10.27 11.26 7.30
CA LEU A 169 9.81 10.82 8.62
C LEU A 169 10.93 11.04 9.64
N PRO A 170 10.61 11.56 10.86
CA PRO A 170 11.59 11.75 11.92
C PRO A 170 11.89 10.42 12.63
N PHE A 171 12.49 9.47 11.90
CA PHE A 171 12.75 8.12 12.41
C PHE A 171 13.74 8.09 13.57
N GLU A 172 14.57 9.11 13.72
CA GLU A 172 15.48 9.30 14.86
C GLU A 172 14.76 9.41 16.20
N LEU A 173 13.49 9.82 16.19
CA LEU A 173 12.69 9.86 17.42
C LEU A 173 12.51 8.48 18.06
N ALA A 174 12.63 7.40 17.27
CA ALA A 174 12.54 6.04 17.80
C ALA A 174 13.67 5.67 18.77
N CYS A 175 14.75 6.45 18.80
CA CYS A 175 15.84 6.26 19.76
C CYS A 175 15.48 6.72 21.20
N PHE A 176 14.41 7.50 21.38
CA PHE A 176 14.00 7.94 22.70
C PHE A 176 13.26 6.84 23.47
N PRO A 177 13.42 6.80 24.81
CA PRO A 177 12.71 5.83 25.64
C PRO A 177 11.19 5.91 25.48
N GLN A 178 10.52 4.76 25.39
CA GLN A 178 9.06 4.69 25.24
C GLN A 178 8.30 5.47 26.32
N ALA A 179 8.85 5.56 27.54
CA ALA A 179 8.27 6.32 28.64
C ALA A 179 8.07 7.81 28.31
N TRP A 180 8.93 8.39 27.46
CA TRP A 180 8.82 9.80 27.05
C TRP A 180 7.62 10.01 26.15
N PHE A 181 7.35 9.09 25.22
CA PHE A 181 6.17 9.15 24.34
C PHE A 181 4.88 9.06 25.17
N ARG A 182 4.87 8.19 26.18
CA ARG A 182 3.74 8.07 27.12
C ARG A 182 3.54 9.34 27.92
N PHE A 183 4.60 9.91 28.48
CA PHE A 183 4.57 11.16 29.25
C PHE A 183 4.04 12.33 28.41
N LEU A 184 4.50 12.45 27.16
CA LEU A 184 4.09 13.49 26.22
C LEU A 184 2.72 13.20 25.57
N ARG A 185 2.08 12.07 25.88
CA ARG A 185 0.81 11.63 25.30
C ARG A 185 0.83 11.61 23.78
N ILE A 186 1.97 11.28 23.18
CA ILE A 186 2.10 11.19 21.72
C ILE A 186 1.51 9.84 21.29
N PRO A 187 0.51 9.82 20.38
CA PRO A 187 -0.02 8.58 19.87
C PRO A 187 1.04 7.85 19.04
N VAL A 188 1.36 6.63 19.41
CA VAL A 188 2.31 5.77 18.69
C VAL A 188 1.59 4.52 18.23
N VAL A 189 1.66 4.25 16.92
CA VAL A 189 1.15 3.01 16.33
C VAL A 189 2.28 1.99 16.35
N SER A 190 2.32 1.17 17.40
CA SER A 190 3.47 0.30 17.71
C SER A 190 3.81 -0.73 16.61
N TYR A 191 2.81 -1.29 15.92
CA TYR A 191 3.03 -2.28 14.86
C TYR A 191 3.58 -1.67 13.55
N ALA A 192 3.30 -0.39 13.28
CA ALA A 192 3.78 0.30 12.08
C ALA A 192 5.15 0.94 12.28
N LEU A 193 5.62 1.10 13.52
CA LEU A 193 6.84 1.83 13.84
C LEU A 193 8.09 1.27 13.15
N PRO A 194 8.36 -0.05 13.14
CA PRO A 194 9.53 -0.60 12.46
C PRO A 194 9.54 -0.29 10.96
N ALA A 195 8.38 -0.39 10.30
CA ALA A 195 8.24 -0.05 8.88
C ALA A 195 8.48 1.45 8.64
N LEU A 196 7.94 2.33 9.48
CA LEU A 196 8.12 3.77 9.36
C LEU A 196 9.58 4.19 9.60
N ILE A 197 10.30 3.53 10.50
CA ILE A 197 11.74 3.73 10.70
C ILE A 197 12.51 3.35 9.44
N ALA A 198 12.28 2.16 8.89
CA ALA A 198 12.94 1.70 7.67
C ALA A 198 12.66 2.63 6.48
N ILE A 199 11.42 3.09 6.34
CA ILE A 199 11.03 4.08 5.32
C ILE A 199 11.78 5.40 5.54
N GLY A 200 11.84 5.89 6.78
CA GLY A 200 12.56 7.11 7.13
C GLY A 200 14.05 7.03 6.77
N GLN A 201 14.70 5.90 7.04
CA GLN A 201 16.09 5.63 6.67
C GLN A 201 16.26 5.58 5.15
N ALA A 202 15.39 4.90 4.42
CA ALA A 202 15.44 4.87 2.95
C ALA A 202 15.29 6.26 2.35
N VAL A 203 14.35 7.06 2.83
CA VAL A 203 14.18 8.47 2.41
C VAL A 203 15.43 9.29 2.71
N HIS A 204 16.03 9.11 3.89
CA HIS A 204 17.28 9.80 4.25
C HIS A 204 18.44 9.42 3.32
N TYR A 205 18.57 8.14 2.99
CA TYR A 205 19.61 7.68 2.06
C TYR A 205 19.49 8.31 0.67
N HIS A 206 18.30 8.35 0.10
CA HIS A 206 18.06 8.89 -1.24
C HIS A 206 17.93 10.43 -1.28
N ARG A 207 17.56 11.04 -0.15
CA ARG A 207 17.37 12.48 0.01
C ARG A 207 17.84 12.95 1.38
N PRO A 208 19.15 13.08 1.59
CA PRO A 208 19.69 13.58 2.85
C PRO A 208 19.20 15.01 3.14
N PRO A 209 18.95 15.35 4.43
CA PRO A 209 18.49 16.67 4.80
C PRO A 209 19.56 17.74 4.50
N ARG A 210 19.09 18.94 4.17
CA ARG A 210 19.97 20.10 3.92
C ARG A 210 20.51 20.70 5.24
N ASN A 211 19.79 20.54 6.34
CA ASN A 211 20.20 21.05 7.66
C ASN A 211 21.35 20.20 8.21
N PRO A 212 22.54 20.79 8.50
CA PRO A 212 23.70 20.07 8.98
C PRO A 212 23.48 19.40 10.34
N LEU A 213 22.68 20.00 11.23
CA LEU A 213 22.36 19.42 12.53
C LEU A 213 21.52 18.14 12.38
N THR A 214 20.50 18.20 11.53
CA THR A 214 19.68 17.00 11.23
C THR A 214 20.51 15.92 10.56
N ARG A 215 21.48 16.29 9.72
CA ARG A 215 22.40 15.35 9.05
C ARG A 215 23.37 14.69 10.02
N LEU A 216 23.75 15.38 11.09
CA LEU A 216 24.60 14.82 12.15
C LEU A 216 23.84 13.83 13.05
N ILE A 217 22.55 14.11 13.29
CA ILE A 217 21.69 13.25 14.15
C ILE A 217 21.23 11.98 13.44
N ARG A 218 21.10 12.02 12.12
CA ARG A 218 20.67 10.92 11.25
C ARG A 218 21.83 10.17 10.64
#